data_d18dfcaae77b9114e46207d191e5712e
#
_entry.id   d18dfcaae77b9114e46207d191e5712e
#
_cell.length_a   1.000
_cell.length_b   1.000
_cell.length_c   1.000
_cell.angle_alpha   90.00
_cell.angle_beta   90.00
_cell.angle_gamma   90.00
#
_symmetry.space_group_name_H-M   'P 1'
#
loop_
_entity.id
_entity.type
_entity.pdbx_description
1 polymer ?
#
loop_
_entity_poly.entity_id
_entity_poly.type
_entity_poly.pdbx_seq_one_letter_code
_entity_poly.pdbx_strand_id
1 'polypeptide(L)'
;MERKNFAVLCAAVLCFWLFALALGTAEGVGLRAVMHPEERAVSADVEEAAEGQLLPAAAAAPQLDLNCRAAILIEQGSGRVLYEKNADERVPIASITKVMTLLLAFEAVHDGRLTMETPVPVSEHAYHMGGSQIWLEPGEHFTLDEMIKAICVSSANDAAVAVAELVGGSEPAFVEQMNARAASLGMEQTSFRNACGLDAEGHLSTARDVAAMSRTILNTCPEVLHYTGIWTDTLRGGATQLINTNKLLRRYEGITGLKTGTTGGAGVCISASATRNGLSLIAVILGAPSSADRFDAATTLLDYGFGAYEAAPLPKLEAQPLQITVRGSAAGSVPLDYSALPETVLVEKGSGASLHTELTLPEELEAPVEQGQTLGKAAVYQGEALLEEYEVRAAADAPRMTVRDAIGLLWQSLTGAA
;
A
#
# COMPACT_ATOMS: atom_id res chain seq x y z
N MET A 1 32.03 -7.36 63.91
CA MET A 1 31.71 -6.94 62.53
C MET A 1 30.29 -6.47 62.36
N GLU A 2 29.37 -6.60 63.33
CA GLU A 2 27.93 -6.28 63.22
C GLU A 2 27.53 -4.86 63.53
N ARG A 3 28.33 -4.11 64.31
CA ARG A 3 27.97 -2.72 64.67
C ARG A 3 28.18 -1.68 63.58
N LYS A 4 29.04 -1.92 62.60
CA LYS A 4 29.30 -1.01 61.50
C LYS A 4 28.21 -1.04 60.42
N ASN A 5 27.63 -2.24 60.18
CA ASN A 5 26.57 -2.41 59.17
C ASN A 5 25.23 -1.82 59.61
N PHE A 6 24.95 -1.79 60.92
CA PHE A 6 23.72 -1.21 61.46
C PHE A 6 23.70 0.34 61.33
N ALA A 7 24.87 0.96 61.54
CA ALA A 7 25.00 2.44 61.44
C ALA A 7 24.82 2.92 59.98
N VAL A 8 25.29 2.14 58.98
CA VAL A 8 25.13 2.45 57.55
C VAL A 8 23.68 2.29 57.12
N LEU A 9 22.97 1.26 57.64
CA LEU A 9 21.56 1.05 57.32
C LEU A 9 20.69 2.15 57.90
N CYS A 10 20.96 2.62 59.16
CA CYS A 10 20.24 3.73 59.78
C CYS A 10 20.50 5.07 59.07
N ALA A 11 21.72 5.31 58.55
CA ALA A 11 22.03 6.52 57.77
C ALA A 11 21.30 6.54 56.42
N ALA A 12 21.20 5.37 55.73
CA ALA A 12 20.50 5.27 54.49
C ALA A 12 18.99 5.49 54.62
N VAL A 13 18.39 4.95 55.67
CA VAL A 13 16.97 5.18 56.00
C VAL A 13 16.68 6.61 56.38
N LEU A 14 17.55 7.28 57.14
CA LEU A 14 17.40 8.69 57.51
C LEU A 14 17.53 9.62 56.27
N CYS A 15 18.44 9.32 55.35
CA CYS A 15 18.57 10.07 54.10
C CYS A 15 17.32 9.89 53.20
N PHE A 16 16.71 8.70 53.17
CA PHE A 16 15.50 8.48 52.44
C PHE A 16 14.28 9.23 52.99
N TRP A 17 14.16 9.33 54.32
CA TRP A 17 13.12 10.13 54.98
C TRP A 17 13.31 11.63 54.82
N LEU A 18 14.52 12.12 54.82
CA LEU A 18 14.81 13.54 54.57
C LEU A 18 14.58 13.96 53.13
N PHE A 19 14.79 13.03 52.18
CA PHE A 19 14.48 13.24 50.76
C PHE A 19 12.97 13.21 50.49
N ALA A 20 12.21 12.35 51.18
CA ALA A 20 10.76 12.28 51.09
C ALA A 20 10.08 13.52 51.74
N LEU A 21 10.65 14.13 52.79
CA LEU A 21 10.14 15.38 53.38
C LEU A 21 10.43 16.60 52.50
N ALA A 22 11.51 16.60 51.71
CA ALA A 22 11.84 17.70 50.78
C ALA A 22 10.93 17.73 49.54
N LEU A 23 10.28 16.62 49.20
CA LEU A 23 9.32 16.55 48.09
C LEU A 23 7.88 16.92 48.48
N GLY A 24 7.61 17.11 49.79
CA GLY A 24 6.25 17.37 50.32
C GLY A 24 5.88 18.81 50.54
N THR A 25 6.78 19.79 50.31
CA THR A 25 6.52 21.23 50.61
C THR A 25 6.92 22.15 49.46
N ALA A 26 6.42 21.92 48.27
CA ALA A 26 6.50 22.88 47.17
C ALA A 26 5.11 23.11 46.56
N GLU A 27 4.20 23.61 47.37
CA GLU A 27 3.04 24.32 46.84
C GLU A 27 3.33 25.84 46.88
N GLY A 28 3.27 26.46 45.72
CA GLY A 28 2.97 27.88 45.59
C GLY A 28 4.16 28.85 45.52
N VAL A 29 4.89 28.91 44.38
CA VAL A 29 5.41 30.20 43.89
C VAL A 29 5.21 30.22 42.37
N GLY A 30 4.24 31.02 41.93
CA GLY A 30 3.99 31.23 40.50
C GLY A 30 5.11 32.08 39.88
N LEU A 31 5.97 31.46 39.10
CA LEU A 31 6.80 32.15 38.12
C LEU A 31 6.03 32.21 36.79
N ARG A 32 5.53 33.42 36.48
CA ARG A 32 5.12 33.76 35.11
C ARG A 32 6.36 33.75 34.23
N ALA A 33 6.59 32.67 33.50
CA ALA A 33 7.51 32.67 32.38
C ALA A 33 6.87 33.48 31.25
N VAL A 34 7.52 34.56 30.84
CA VAL A 34 7.21 35.29 29.62
C VAL A 34 7.59 34.38 28.46
N MET A 35 6.59 33.75 27.84
CA MET A 35 6.79 32.99 26.61
C MET A 35 7.02 33.98 25.47
N HIS A 36 8.18 33.89 24.85
CA HIS A 36 8.43 34.48 23.55
C HIS A 36 7.56 33.75 22.50
N PRO A 37 6.87 34.46 21.58
CA PRO A 37 5.93 33.86 20.63
C PRO A 37 6.63 33.45 19.33
N GLU A 38 7.66 32.61 19.37
CA GLU A 38 8.32 32.08 18.15
C GLU A 38 8.77 30.62 18.22
N GLU A 39 8.11 29.79 19.00
CA GLU A 39 8.17 28.34 18.81
C GLU A 39 6.75 27.82 18.69
N ARG A 40 6.12 28.11 17.54
CA ARG A 40 5.08 27.25 17.02
C ARG A 40 5.75 25.94 16.61
N ALA A 41 5.62 24.94 17.48
CA ALA A 41 5.79 23.57 17.06
C ALA A 41 4.99 23.37 15.78
N VAL A 42 5.68 23.13 14.68
CA VAL A 42 5.10 22.56 13.49
C VAL A 42 4.79 21.14 13.88
N SER A 43 3.56 20.90 14.39
CA SER A 43 2.93 19.60 14.27
C SER A 43 2.67 19.43 12.78
N ALA A 44 3.66 18.93 12.07
CA ALA A 44 3.42 18.37 10.77
C ALA A 44 2.56 17.13 11.04
N ASP A 45 1.26 17.24 10.79
CA ASP A 45 0.42 16.11 10.46
C ASP A 45 1.07 15.50 9.21
N VAL A 46 1.96 14.53 9.42
CA VAL A 46 2.41 13.65 8.34
C VAL A 46 1.19 12.75 8.08
N GLU A 47 0.35 13.19 7.15
CA GLU A 47 -0.67 12.33 6.57
C GLU A 47 0.05 11.06 6.10
N GLU A 48 -0.25 9.94 6.75
CA GLU A 48 0.15 8.62 6.29
C GLU A 48 -0.33 8.51 4.84
N ALA A 49 0.61 8.46 3.89
CA ALA A 49 0.26 8.49 2.47
C ALA A 49 -0.73 7.35 2.18
N ALA A 50 -1.94 7.68 1.77
CA ALA A 50 -2.98 6.70 1.53
C ALA A 50 -2.45 5.64 0.55
N GLU A 51 -2.74 4.35 0.79
CA GLU A 51 -2.25 3.20 -0.01
C GLU A 51 -2.41 3.40 -1.53
N GLY A 52 -3.41 4.19 -1.95
CA GLY A 52 -3.69 4.52 -3.35
C GLY A 52 -3.03 5.79 -3.87
N GLN A 53 -2.31 6.57 -3.04
CA GLN A 53 -1.78 7.87 -3.45
C GLN A 53 -0.75 7.73 -4.58
N LEU A 54 -0.93 8.52 -5.64
CA LEU A 54 0.00 8.61 -6.76
C LEU A 54 0.82 9.90 -6.66
N LEU A 55 2.13 9.78 -6.92
CA LEU A 55 3.04 10.91 -6.92
C LEU A 55 3.02 11.61 -8.28
N PRO A 56 3.05 12.96 -8.34
CA PRO A 56 3.03 13.70 -9.60
C PRO A 56 4.25 13.39 -10.48
N ALA A 57 4.12 13.62 -11.79
CA ALA A 57 5.21 13.46 -12.74
C ALA A 57 6.34 14.46 -12.46
N ALA A 58 7.60 14.00 -12.48
CA ALA A 58 8.77 14.84 -12.20
C ALA A 58 9.23 15.72 -13.38
N ALA A 59 8.87 15.39 -14.62
CA ALA A 59 9.25 16.11 -15.85
C ALA A 59 8.10 16.13 -16.85
N ALA A 60 8.16 17.04 -17.84
CA ALA A 60 7.22 17.06 -18.94
C ALA A 60 7.34 15.76 -19.75
N ALA A 61 6.34 14.90 -19.67
CA ALA A 61 6.28 13.68 -20.45
C ALA A 61 6.22 14.01 -21.96
N PRO A 62 6.82 13.16 -22.82
CA PRO A 62 6.75 13.35 -24.26
C PRO A 62 5.30 13.23 -24.75
N GLN A 63 4.98 13.89 -25.85
CA GLN A 63 3.71 13.65 -26.52
C GLN A 63 3.74 12.28 -27.20
N LEU A 64 2.90 11.35 -26.72
CA LEU A 64 2.69 10.04 -27.33
C LEU A 64 1.37 10.06 -28.12
N ASP A 65 1.38 9.47 -29.32
CA ASP A 65 0.19 9.30 -30.13
C ASP A 65 -0.62 8.08 -29.63
N LEU A 66 -1.55 8.33 -28.74
CA LEU A 66 -2.40 7.29 -28.14
C LEU A 66 -3.85 7.47 -28.60
N ASN A 67 -4.38 6.51 -29.35
CA ASN A 67 -5.77 6.49 -29.75
C ASN A 67 -6.68 5.97 -28.63
N CYS A 68 -6.89 6.82 -27.61
CA CYS A 68 -7.74 6.57 -26.48
C CYS A 68 -8.24 7.88 -25.85
N ARG A 69 -9.26 7.79 -25.02
CA ARG A 69 -9.88 8.93 -24.35
C ARG A 69 -9.03 9.43 -23.18
N ALA A 70 -8.62 8.51 -22.32
CA ALA A 70 -7.74 8.79 -21.18
C ALA A 70 -6.69 7.70 -21.01
N ALA A 71 -5.52 8.08 -20.51
CA ALA A 71 -4.43 7.14 -20.23
C ALA A 71 -3.53 7.63 -19.10
N ILE A 72 -2.89 6.69 -18.39
CA ILE A 72 -1.85 6.96 -17.40
C ILE A 72 -0.85 5.82 -17.37
N LEU A 73 0.41 6.14 -17.12
CA LEU A 73 1.48 5.20 -16.81
C LEU A 73 2.06 5.56 -15.47
N ILE A 74 2.15 4.59 -14.57
CA ILE A 74 2.78 4.75 -13.27
C ILE A 74 3.85 3.68 -13.02
N GLU A 75 4.82 4.00 -12.17
CA GLU A 75 5.66 2.99 -11.53
C GLU A 75 4.88 2.37 -10.35
N GLN A 76 4.91 1.04 -10.25
CA GLN A 76 4.07 0.30 -9.30
C GLN A 76 4.48 0.53 -7.84
N GLY A 77 5.77 0.53 -7.53
CA GLY A 77 6.30 0.64 -6.17
C GLY A 77 6.01 2.00 -5.54
N SER A 78 6.55 3.06 -6.11
CA SER A 78 6.40 4.44 -5.62
C SER A 78 5.04 5.07 -5.93
N GLY A 79 4.34 4.59 -6.97
CA GLY A 79 3.13 5.25 -7.50
C GLY A 79 3.44 6.50 -8.32
N ARG A 80 4.69 6.71 -8.71
CA ARG A 80 5.11 7.87 -9.51
C ARG A 80 4.49 7.83 -10.90
N VAL A 81 3.83 8.92 -11.27
CA VAL A 81 3.25 9.09 -12.60
C VAL A 81 4.37 9.39 -13.62
N LEU A 82 4.44 8.60 -14.68
CA LEU A 82 5.45 8.73 -15.75
C LEU A 82 4.86 9.33 -17.00
N TYR A 83 3.57 9.15 -17.22
CA TYR A 83 2.84 9.72 -18.36
C TYR A 83 1.35 9.85 -17.99
N GLU A 84 0.71 10.89 -18.48
CA GLU A 84 -0.75 11.06 -18.35
C GLU A 84 -1.36 11.76 -19.56
N LYS A 85 -2.60 11.36 -19.90
CA LYS A 85 -3.44 11.96 -20.92
C LYS A 85 -4.87 11.97 -20.39
N ASN A 86 -5.45 13.14 -20.13
CA ASN A 86 -6.81 13.28 -19.59
C ASN A 86 -7.06 12.35 -18.38
N ALA A 87 -6.04 12.15 -17.52
CA ALA A 87 -6.04 11.09 -16.50
C ALA A 87 -7.16 11.23 -15.48
N ASP A 88 -7.71 12.44 -15.31
CA ASP A 88 -8.79 12.77 -14.37
C ASP A 88 -10.17 12.89 -15.05
N GLU A 89 -10.26 12.54 -16.34
CA GLU A 89 -11.54 12.52 -17.04
C GLU A 89 -12.39 11.35 -16.55
N ARG A 90 -13.63 11.66 -16.07
CA ARG A 90 -14.57 10.65 -15.59
C ARG A 90 -15.22 9.91 -16.77
N VAL A 91 -14.98 8.63 -16.85
CA VAL A 91 -15.49 7.76 -17.93
C VAL A 91 -15.97 6.42 -17.37
N PRO A 92 -16.88 5.72 -18.08
CA PRO A 92 -17.16 4.32 -17.76
C PRO A 92 -15.90 3.48 -17.98
N ILE A 93 -15.69 2.47 -17.13
CA ILE A 93 -14.48 1.65 -17.14
C ILE A 93 -14.72 0.17 -17.46
N ALA A 94 -15.96 -0.20 -17.73
CA ALA A 94 -16.37 -1.57 -18.01
C ALA A 94 -15.83 -2.56 -16.95
N SER A 95 -15.41 -3.75 -17.37
CA SER A 95 -14.92 -4.81 -16.48
C SER A 95 -13.59 -4.50 -15.77
N ILE A 96 -12.99 -3.32 -15.94
CA ILE A 96 -11.89 -2.88 -15.05
C ILE A 96 -12.40 -2.75 -13.60
N THR A 97 -13.70 -2.48 -13.42
CA THR A 97 -14.41 -2.54 -12.13
C THR A 97 -14.06 -3.77 -11.30
N LYS A 98 -13.86 -4.93 -11.95
CA LYS A 98 -13.54 -6.19 -11.27
C LYS A 98 -12.20 -6.19 -10.53
N VAL A 99 -11.33 -5.20 -10.79
CA VAL A 99 -10.11 -5.02 -9.98
C VAL A 99 -10.49 -4.69 -8.54
N MET A 100 -11.49 -3.82 -8.31
CA MET A 100 -12.01 -3.53 -6.96
C MET A 100 -12.71 -4.75 -6.36
N THR A 101 -13.47 -5.51 -7.17
CA THR A 101 -14.12 -6.75 -6.72
C THR A 101 -13.09 -7.79 -6.24
N LEU A 102 -12.00 -7.96 -7.01
CA LEU A 102 -10.90 -8.85 -6.64
C LEU A 102 -10.16 -8.34 -5.40
N LEU A 103 -9.87 -7.04 -5.31
CA LEU A 103 -9.22 -6.45 -4.13
C LEU A 103 -9.99 -6.78 -2.85
N LEU A 104 -11.29 -6.50 -2.80
CA LEU A 104 -12.12 -6.79 -1.63
C LEU A 104 -12.25 -8.30 -1.33
N ALA A 105 -12.22 -9.14 -2.36
CA ALA A 105 -12.22 -10.60 -2.19
C ALA A 105 -10.91 -11.09 -1.54
N PHE A 106 -9.75 -10.61 -2.00
CA PHE A 106 -8.46 -10.95 -1.41
C PHE A 106 -8.31 -10.36 0.01
N GLU A 107 -8.75 -9.11 0.24
CA GLU A 107 -8.78 -8.52 1.58
C GLU A 107 -9.64 -9.37 2.54
N ALA A 108 -10.78 -9.91 2.10
CA ALA A 108 -11.59 -10.81 2.92
C ALA A 108 -10.87 -12.14 3.26
N VAL A 109 -9.97 -12.60 2.40
CA VAL A 109 -9.11 -13.76 2.68
C VAL A 109 -7.98 -13.39 3.65
N HIS A 110 -7.32 -12.27 3.46
CA HIS A 110 -6.25 -11.79 4.34
C HIS A 110 -6.76 -11.50 5.77
N ASP A 111 -7.97 -10.98 5.89
CA ASP A 111 -8.65 -10.76 7.19
C ASP A 111 -9.07 -12.07 7.87
N GLY A 112 -8.93 -13.22 7.20
CA GLY A 112 -9.36 -14.53 7.71
C GLY A 112 -10.88 -14.72 7.72
N ARG A 113 -11.66 -13.85 7.07
CA ARG A 113 -13.11 -13.98 6.92
C ARG A 113 -13.48 -15.10 5.94
N LEU A 114 -12.64 -15.29 4.92
CA LEU A 114 -12.80 -16.32 3.89
C LEU A 114 -11.48 -17.08 3.70
N THR A 115 -11.55 -18.20 2.98
CA THR A 115 -10.40 -18.93 2.44
C THR A 115 -10.60 -19.17 0.94
N MET A 116 -9.56 -19.54 0.22
CA MET A 116 -9.67 -19.85 -1.21
C MET A 116 -10.57 -21.07 -1.47
N GLU A 117 -10.72 -21.97 -0.50
CA GLU A 117 -11.61 -23.15 -0.55
C GLU A 117 -13.06 -22.83 -0.14
N THR A 118 -13.35 -21.59 0.30
CA THR A 118 -14.71 -21.20 0.69
C THR A 118 -15.67 -21.44 -0.47
N PRO A 119 -16.77 -22.21 -0.26
CA PRO A 119 -17.79 -22.41 -1.28
C PRO A 119 -18.51 -21.10 -1.62
N VAL A 120 -18.66 -20.81 -2.92
CA VAL A 120 -19.37 -19.62 -3.42
C VAL A 120 -20.77 -20.03 -3.84
N PRO A 121 -21.85 -19.59 -3.14
CA PRO A 121 -23.21 -19.84 -3.55
C PRO A 121 -23.54 -19.13 -4.87
N VAL A 122 -24.31 -19.79 -5.74
CA VAL A 122 -24.81 -19.19 -6.98
C VAL A 122 -26.27 -18.77 -6.75
N SER A 123 -26.51 -17.47 -6.70
CA SER A 123 -27.85 -16.89 -6.59
C SER A 123 -28.54 -16.82 -7.95
N GLU A 124 -29.86 -16.67 -7.94
CA GLU A 124 -30.64 -16.35 -9.16
C GLU A 124 -30.17 -15.03 -9.80
N HIS A 125 -29.73 -14.06 -9.00
CA HIS A 125 -29.19 -12.81 -9.52
C HIS A 125 -27.87 -13.02 -10.27
N ALA A 126 -26.91 -13.72 -9.70
CA ALA A 126 -25.66 -14.09 -10.37
C ALA A 126 -25.89 -14.92 -11.64
N TYR A 127 -26.80 -15.90 -11.59
CA TYR A 127 -27.18 -16.74 -12.71
C TYR A 127 -27.71 -15.96 -13.92
N HIS A 128 -28.52 -14.90 -13.67
CA HIS A 128 -29.12 -14.08 -14.74
C HIS A 128 -28.22 -12.94 -15.23
N MET A 129 -26.96 -12.89 -14.80
CA MET A 129 -26.04 -11.86 -15.29
C MET A 129 -25.78 -11.98 -16.79
N GLY A 130 -25.69 -10.83 -17.46
CA GLY A 130 -25.36 -10.76 -18.88
C GLY A 130 -23.88 -10.52 -19.16
N GLY A 131 -23.50 -10.51 -20.41
CA GLY A 131 -22.14 -10.22 -20.87
C GLY A 131 -21.21 -11.44 -20.80
N SER A 132 -19.95 -11.25 -20.38
CA SER A 132 -19.01 -12.37 -20.21
C SER A 132 -19.43 -13.24 -19.02
N GLN A 133 -19.48 -14.55 -19.20
CA GLN A 133 -20.00 -15.50 -18.22
C GLN A 133 -19.24 -16.82 -18.28
N ILE A 134 -19.26 -17.57 -17.19
CA ILE A 134 -18.93 -18.99 -17.14
C ILE A 134 -20.21 -19.86 -17.07
N TRP A 135 -21.38 -19.22 -17.21
CA TRP A 135 -22.70 -19.87 -17.24
C TRP A 135 -22.97 -20.62 -15.92
N LEU A 136 -22.88 -19.89 -14.80
CA LEU A 136 -23.21 -20.43 -13.48
C LEU A 136 -24.67 -20.85 -13.42
N GLU A 137 -24.95 -21.99 -12.77
CA GLU A 137 -26.31 -22.44 -12.48
C GLU A 137 -26.57 -22.52 -10.97
N PRO A 138 -27.76 -22.17 -10.50
CA PRO A 138 -28.13 -22.32 -9.10
C PRO A 138 -27.92 -23.75 -8.60
N GLY A 139 -27.25 -23.90 -7.45
CA GLY A 139 -26.90 -25.20 -6.88
C GLY A 139 -25.56 -25.79 -7.33
N GLU A 140 -24.85 -25.13 -8.25
CA GLU A 140 -23.45 -25.48 -8.51
C GLU A 140 -22.57 -25.13 -7.31
N HIS A 141 -21.46 -25.85 -7.19
CA HIS A 141 -20.49 -25.68 -6.12
C HIS A 141 -19.13 -25.33 -6.72
N PHE A 142 -18.70 -24.09 -6.52
CA PHE A 142 -17.38 -23.60 -6.86
C PHE A 142 -16.69 -23.06 -5.61
N THR A 143 -15.38 -23.12 -5.58
CA THR A 143 -14.57 -22.46 -4.57
C THR A 143 -14.32 -20.99 -4.95
N LEU A 144 -13.92 -20.18 -3.97
CA LEU A 144 -13.51 -18.80 -4.21
C LEU A 144 -12.33 -18.74 -5.20
N ASP A 145 -11.37 -19.68 -5.11
CA ASP A 145 -10.26 -19.84 -6.07
C ASP A 145 -10.75 -19.96 -7.52
N GLU A 146 -11.70 -20.87 -7.76
CA GLU A 146 -12.27 -21.08 -9.09
C GLU A 146 -13.01 -19.85 -9.61
N MET A 147 -13.73 -19.12 -8.74
CA MET A 147 -14.42 -17.90 -9.10
C MET A 147 -13.44 -16.76 -9.41
N ILE A 148 -12.40 -16.55 -8.60
CA ILE A 148 -11.33 -15.56 -8.85
C ILE A 148 -10.66 -15.87 -10.20
N LYS A 149 -10.37 -17.14 -10.48
CA LYS A 149 -9.84 -17.59 -11.76
C LYS A 149 -10.76 -17.20 -12.93
N ALA A 150 -12.05 -17.47 -12.82
CA ALA A 150 -13.04 -17.10 -13.84
C ALA A 150 -13.11 -15.58 -14.07
N ILE A 151 -13.05 -14.79 -12.99
CA ILE A 151 -13.06 -13.31 -13.04
C ILE A 151 -11.81 -12.79 -13.76
N CYS A 152 -10.63 -13.30 -13.41
CA CYS A 152 -9.35 -12.85 -13.96
C CYS A 152 -9.18 -13.26 -15.43
N VAL A 153 -9.47 -14.51 -15.75
CA VAL A 153 -9.20 -15.10 -17.08
C VAL A 153 -10.30 -14.74 -18.08
N SER A 154 -11.54 -15.11 -17.81
CA SER A 154 -12.67 -14.92 -18.74
C SER A 154 -13.46 -13.64 -18.50
N SER A 155 -13.11 -12.89 -17.47
CA SER A 155 -13.86 -11.67 -17.09
C SER A 155 -15.33 -11.95 -16.73
N ALA A 156 -15.63 -13.12 -16.15
CA ALA A 156 -16.98 -13.60 -15.88
C ALA A 156 -17.76 -12.65 -14.96
N ASN A 157 -18.92 -12.17 -15.42
CA ASN A 157 -19.78 -11.25 -14.65
C ASN A 157 -20.56 -12.00 -13.57
N ASP A 158 -21.08 -13.18 -13.91
CA ASP A 158 -21.79 -14.08 -13.00
C ASP A 158 -20.89 -14.46 -11.81
N ALA A 159 -19.64 -14.84 -12.06
CA ALA A 159 -18.67 -15.12 -11.02
C ALA A 159 -18.36 -13.87 -10.15
N ALA A 160 -18.24 -12.70 -10.77
CA ALA A 160 -17.97 -11.45 -10.03
C ALA A 160 -19.13 -11.07 -9.10
N VAL A 161 -20.37 -11.26 -9.54
CA VAL A 161 -21.56 -11.01 -8.71
C VAL A 161 -21.69 -12.04 -7.60
N ALA A 162 -21.46 -13.34 -7.89
CA ALA A 162 -21.49 -14.38 -6.86
C ALA A 162 -20.43 -14.15 -5.76
N VAL A 163 -19.21 -13.71 -6.15
CA VAL A 163 -18.16 -13.32 -5.17
C VAL A 163 -18.58 -12.06 -4.39
N ALA A 164 -19.17 -11.07 -5.05
CA ALA A 164 -19.66 -9.87 -4.38
C ALA A 164 -20.74 -10.19 -3.33
N GLU A 165 -21.66 -11.09 -3.65
CA GLU A 165 -22.69 -11.56 -2.72
C GLU A 165 -22.07 -12.36 -1.56
N LEU A 166 -21.05 -13.18 -1.80
CA LEU A 166 -20.33 -13.90 -0.76
C LEU A 166 -19.65 -12.94 0.23
N VAL A 167 -18.91 -11.95 -0.29
CA VAL A 167 -18.13 -11.02 0.53
C VAL A 167 -19.01 -9.99 1.26
N GLY A 168 -19.99 -9.44 0.55
CA GLY A 168 -20.84 -8.33 1.04
C GLY A 168 -22.20 -8.78 1.61
N GLY A 169 -22.57 -10.06 1.46
CA GLY A 169 -23.90 -10.57 1.79
C GLY A 169 -24.97 -10.27 0.72
N SER A 170 -24.76 -9.25 -0.10
CA SER A 170 -25.55 -8.92 -1.29
C SER A 170 -24.73 -8.01 -2.21
N GLU A 171 -25.04 -7.98 -3.54
CA GLU A 171 -24.34 -7.06 -4.44
C GLU A 171 -24.52 -5.58 -4.06
N PRO A 172 -25.70 -5.07 -3.66
CA PRO A 172 -25.82 -3.68 -3.20
C PRO A 172 -24.92 -3.35 -2.00
N ALA A 173 -24.86 -4.21 -0.98
CA ALA A 173 -24.01 -4.00 0.18
C ALA A 173 -22.51 -4.08 -0.19
N PHE A 174 -22.15 -4.95 -1.13
CA PHE A 174 -20.80 -5.01 -1.66
C PHE A 174 -20.43 -3.74 -2.45
N VAL A 175 -21.33 -3.17 -3.23
CA VAL A 175 -21.12 -1.90 -3.94
C VAL A 175 -20.88 -0.75 -2.96
N GLU A 176 -21.54 -0.75 -1.79
CA GLU A 176 -21.23 0.20 -0.71
C GLU A 176 -19.80 0.03 -0.20
N GLN A 177 -19.34 -1.22 -0.01
CA GLN A 177 -17.95 -1.52 0.37
C GLN A 177 -16.96 -1.09 -0.72
N MET A 178 -17.26 -1.34 -2.02
CA MET A 178 -16.42 -0.86 -3.14
C MET A 178 -16.26 0.66 -3.11
N ASN A 179 -17.32 1.41 -2.88
CA ASN A 179 -17.28 2.88 -2.83
C ASN A 179 -16.55 3.38 -1.57
N ALA A 180 -16.74 2.73 -0.42
CA ALA A 180 -16.00 3.03 0.80
C ALA A 180 -14.49 2.77 0.63
N ARG A 181 -14.14 1.64 -0.01
CA ARG A 181 -12.73 1.33 -0.29
C ARG A 181 -12.13 2.31 -1.31
N ALA A 182 -12.87 2.68 -2.35
CA ALA A 182 -12.43 3.71 -3.28
C ALA A 182 -12.13 5.04 -2.56
N ALA A 183 -13.00 5.47 -1.66
CA ALA A 183 -12.77 6.69 -0.87
C ALA A 183 -11.51 6.57 0.01
N SER A 184 -11.28 5.43 0.66
CA SER A 184 -10.07 5.20 1.47
C SER A 184 -8.77 5.18 0.65
N LEU A 185 -8.85 4.88 -0.66
CA LEU A 185 -7.74 4.92 -1.61
C LEU A 185 -7.55 6.30 -2.26
N GLY A 186 -8.34 7.32 -1.87
CA GLY A 186 -8.29 8.64 -2.49
C GLY A 186 -8.89 8.69 -3.90
N MET A 187 -9.69 7.69 -4.31
CA MET A 187 -10.33 7.62 -5.62
C MET A 187 -11.61 8.50 -5.65
N GLU A 188 -11.43 9.81 -5.48
CA GLU A 188 -12.54 10.76 -5.29
C GLU A 188 -13.45 10.91 -6.52
N GLN A 189 -12.95 10.56 -7.72
CA GLN A 189 -13.70 10.67 -8.97
C GLN A 189 -14.38 9.35 -9.36
N THR A 190 -14.32 8.32 -8.50
CA THR A 190 -14.87 6.99 -8.75
C THR A 190 -16.21 6.78 -8.05
N SER A 191 -17.13 6.15 -8.76
CA SER A 191 -18.42 5.69 -8.22
C SER A 191 -18.80 4.37 -8.87
N PHE A 192 -18.86 3.32 -8.08
CA PHE A 192 -19.32 2.00 -8.50
C PHE A 192 -20.85 1.87 -8.33
N ARG A 193 -21.51 1.12 -9.23
CA ARG A 193 -22.95 0.81 -9.21
C ARG A 193 -23.25 -0.69 -9.28
N ASN A 194 -22.26 -1.49 -9.67
CA ASN A 194 -22.32 -2.95 -9.68
C ASN A 194 -20.91 -3.52 -9.54
N ALA A 195 -20.82 -4.82 -9.27
CA ALA A 195 -19.55 -5.50 -9.01
C ALA A 195 -18.79 -5.93 -10.28
N CYS A 196 -19.40 -5.85 -11.46
CA CYS A 196 -18.83 -6.45 -12.67
C CYS A 196 -18.49 -5.44 -13.78
N GLY A 197 -18.98 -4.18 -13.68
CA GLY A 197 -18.70 -3.11 -14.64
C GLY A 197 -19.61 -3.09 -15.85
N LEU A 198 -20.84 -3.58 -15.74
CA LEU A 198 -21.89 -3.33 -16.72
C LEU A 198 -22.28 -1.84 -16.69
N ASP A 199 -22.65 -1.31 -17.86
CA ASP A 199 -23.05 0.09 -18.00
C ASP A 199 -24.23 0.41 -17.08
N ALA A 200 -24.04 1.41 -16.21
CA ALA A 200 -25.07 1.93 -15.32
C ALA A 200 -24.86 3.43 -15.13
N GLU A 201 -25.95 4.18 -14.92
CA GLU A 201 -25.87 5.62 -14.69
C GLU A 201 -25.01 5.92 -13.46
N GLY A 202 -24.00 6.78 -13.63
CA GLY A 202 -23.08 7.16 -12.59
C GLY A 202 -22.01 6.10 -12.24
N HIS A 203 -21.89 4.99 -13.00
CA HIS A 203 -20.78 4.03 -12.86
C HIS A 203 -19.58 4.56 -13.63
N LEU A 204 -18.76 5.38 -12.98
CA LEU A 204 -17.67 6.14 -13.58
C LEU A 204 -16.41 6.05 -12.72
N SER A 205 -15.25 6.19 -13.38
CA SER A 205 -13.94 6.34 -12.75
C SER A 205 -13.02 7.18 -13.65
N THR A 206 -11.76 7.33 -13.28
CA THR A 206 -10.71 8.00 -14.04
C THR A 206 -9.54 7.05 -14.29
N ALA A 207 -8.64 7.39 -15.21
CA ALA A 207 -7.43 6.60 -15.42
C ALA A 207 -6.53 6.64 -14.18
N ARG A 208 -6.48 7.77 -13.47
CA ARG A 208 -5.73 7.93 -12.21
C ARG A 208 -6.27 7.03 -11.12
N ASP A 209 -7.58 7.05 -10.87
CA ASP A 209 -8.22 6.22 -9.84
C ASP A 209 -8.07 4.72 -10.17
N VAL A 210 -8.20 4.35 -11.45
CA VAL A 210 -7.95 2.97 -11.89
C VAL A 210 -6.49 2.56 -11.64
N ALA A 211 -5.53 3.46 -11.88
CA ALA A 211 -4.12 3.18 -11.58
C ALA A 211 -3.90 3.01 -10.07
N ALA A 212 -4.53 3.83 -9.22
CA ALA A 212 -4.47 3.73 -7.77
C ALA A 212 -4.98 2.36 -7.28
N MET A 213 -6.19 1.93 -7.68
CA MET A 213 -6.70 0.60 -7.26
C MET A 213 -5.88 -0.56 -7.85
N SER A 214 -5.34 -0.40 -9.07
CA SER A 214 -4.49 -1.42 -9.69
C SER A 214 -3.16 -1.55 -8.96
N ARG A 215 -2.56 -0.44 -8.54
CA ARG A 215 -1.36 -0.42 -7.70
C ARG A 215 -1.62 -1.07 -6.35
N THR A 216 -2.74 -0.74 -5.72
CA THR A 216 -3.11 -1.31 -4.42
C THR A 216 -3.20 -2.82 -4.49
N ILE A 217 -4.00 -3.40 -5.39
CA ILE A 217 -4.14 -4.86 -5.46
C ILE A 217 -2.81 -5.56 -5.79
N LEU A 218 -1.96 -4.96 -6.64
CA LEU A 218 -0.67 -5.54 -6.99
C LEU A 218 0.35 -5.49 -5.85
N ASN A 219 0.26 -4.51 -4.96
CA ASN A 219 1.18 -4.36 -3.83
C ASN A 219 0.69 -5.09 -2.58
N THR A 220 -0.63 -5.08 -2.31
CA THR A 220 -1.19 -5.67 -1.08
C THR A 220 -1.67 -7.11 -1.25
N CYS A 221 -2.00 -7.52 -2.50
CA CYS A 221 -2.51 -8.85 -2.84
C CYS A 221 -1.76 -9.41 -4.07
N PRO A 222 -0.41 -9.55 -4.01
CA PRO A 222 0.40 -9.94 -5.18
C PRO A 222 0.05 -11.33 -5.73
N GLU A 223 -0.62 -12.18 -4.97
CA GLU A 223 -1.15 -13.47 -5.41
C GLU A 223 -2.17 -13.35 -6.54
N VAL A 224 -2.76 -12.18 -6.77
CA VAL A 224 -3.62 -11.93 -7.95
C VAL A 224 -2.88 -12.22 -9.26
N LEU A 225 -1.55 -12.05 -9.28
CA LEU A 225 -0.71 -12.34 -10.44
C LEU A 225 -0.70 -13.81 -10.83
N HIS A 226 -0.97 -14.73 -9.88
CA HIS A 226 -1.15 -16.13 -10.16
C HIS A 226 -2.31 -16.36 -11.15
N TYR A 227 -3.39 -15.60 -11.04
CA TYR A 227 -4.58 -15.72 -11.88
C TYR A 227 -4.50 -14.87 -13.15
N THR A 228 -4.03 -13.63 -13.05
CA THR A 228 -4.01 -12.70 -14.19
C THR A 228 -3.01 -13.10 -15.28
N GLY A 229 -1.97 -13.85 -14.91
CA GLY A 229 -0.99 -14.44 -15.85
C GLY A 229 -1.46 -15.70 -16.58
N ILE A 230 -2.57 -16.32 -16.18
CA ILE A 230 -3.10 -17.52 -16.84
C ILE A 230 -3.62 -17.17 -18.24
N TRP A 231 -3.10 -17.80 -19.28
CA TRP A 231 -3.60 -17.64 -20.64
C TRP A 231 -4.85 -18.47 -20.91
N THR A 232 -4.82 -19.75 -20.57
CA THR A 232 -5.95 -20.68 -20.70
C THR A 232 -6.02 -21.60 -19.50
N ASP A 233 -7.23 -21.91 -19.05
CA ASP A 233 -7.51 -22.89 -18.00
C ASP A 233 -8.89 -23.49 -18.22
N THR A 234 -9.35 -24.34 -17.32
CA THR A 234 -10.66 -24.98 -17.38
C THR A 234 -11.34 -25.00 -16.03
N LEU A 235 -12.67 -25.09 -16.05
CA LEU A 235 -13.51 -25.38 -14.88
C LEU A 235 -14.35 -26.62 -15.15
N ARG A 236 -15.09 -27.10 -14.15
CA ARG A 236 -15.99 -28.25 -14.23
C ARG A 236 -15.31 -29.52 -14.81
N GLY A 237 -14.06 -29.79 -14.32
CA GLY A 237 -13.31 -30.95 -14.78
C GLY A 237 -12.95 -30.91 -16.26
N GLY A 238 -12.82 -29.74 -16.86
CA GLY A 238 -12.49 -29.56 -18.28
C GLY A 238 -13.68 -29.21 -19.20
N ALA A 239 -14.90 -29.21 -18.69
CA ALA A 239 -16.10 -28.92 -19.49
C ALA A 239 -16.24 -27.43 -19.86
N THR A 240 -15.73 -26.53 -19.04
CA THR A 240 -15.73 -25.07 -19.30
C THR A 240 -14.31 -24.60 -19.57
N GLN A 241 -14.05 -24.13 -20.79
CA GLN A 241 -12.75 -23.55 -21.14
C GLN A 241 -12.69 -22.06 -20.80
N LEU A 242 -11.62 -21.64 -20.14
CA LEU A 242 -11.31 -20.25 -19.88
C LEU A 242 -10.21 -19.78 -20.82
N ILE A 243 -10.38 -18.58 -21.41
CA ILE A 243 -9.37 -17.94 -22.28
C ILE A 243 -9.21 -16.50 -21.82
N ASN A 244 -7.97 -16.09 -21.56
CA ASN A 244 -7.70 -14.74 -21.07
C ASN A 244 -8.00 -13.69 -22.13
N THR A 245 -8.68 -12.64 -21.69
CA THR A 245 -9.04 -11.50 -22.53
C THR A 245 -7.88 -10.55 -22.78
N ASN A 246 -6.81 -10.64 -21.97
CA ASN A 246 -5.58 -9.84 -22.13
C ASN A 246 -4.63 -10.51 -23.13
N LYS A 247 -4.71 -10.10 -24.38
CA LYS A 247 -3.85 -10.65 -25.45
C LYS A 247 -2.37 -10.27 -25.32
N LEU A 248 -2.01 -9.27 -24.48
CA LEU A 248 -0.62 -8.92 -24.22
C LEU A 248 0.15 -10.06 -23.56
N LEU A 249 -0.51 -10.95 -22.80
CA LEU A 249 0.10 -12.15 -22.21
C LEU A 249 0.86 -13.03 -23.23
N ARG A 250 0.54 -12.93 -24.50
CA ARG A 250 1.21 -13.68 -25.58
C ARG A 250 2.04 -12.82 -26.53
N ARG A 251 2.06 -11.52 -26.34
CA ARG A 251 2.65 -10.60 -27.33
C ARG A 251 3.65 -9.62 -26.72
N TYR A 252 3.58 -9.40 -25.40
CA TYR A 252 4.39 -8.41 -24.74
C TYR A 252 5.25 -9.04 -23.65
N GLU A 253 6.57 -8.87 -23.74
CA GLU A 253 7.50 -9.43 -22.78
C GLU A 253 7.33 -8.76 -21.42
N GLY A 254 7.33 -9.58 -20.34
CA GLY A 254 7.22 -9.11 -18.97
C GLY A 254 5.81 -8.76 -18.51
N ILE A 255 4.76 -8.93 -19.35
CA ILE A 255 3.37 -8.67 -18.94
C ILE A 255 2.96 -9.62 -17.80
N THR A 256 2.34 -9.07 -16.76
CA THR A 256 1.89 -9.81 -15.56
C THR A 256 0.37 -9.80 -15.40
N GLY A 257 -0.34 -8.86 -16.05
CA GLY A 257 -1.79 -8.74 -15.98
C GLY A 257 -2.26 -7.42 -16.58
N LEU A 258 -3.27 -6.75 -16.10
CA LEU A 258 -4.12 -7.06 -14.94
C LEU A 258 -5.55 -7.38 -15.41
N LYS A 259 -6.24 -6.39 -16.02
CA LYS A 259 -7.65 -6.52 -16.40
C LYS A 259 -8.01 -5.76 -17.66
N THR A 260 -8.85 -6.36 -18.50
CA THR A 260 -9.46 -5.71 -19.68
C THR A 260 -10.93 -5.42 -19.42
N GLY A 261 -11.48 -4.43 -20.11
CA GLY A 261 -12.90 -4.10 -20.08
C GLY A 261 -13.41 -3.70 -21.45
N THR A 262 -14.69 -3.98 -21.74
CA THR A 262 -15.38 -3.53 -22.96
C THR A 262 -16.88 -3.45 -22.70
N THR A 263 -17.47 -2.28 -22.94
CA THR A 263 -18.94 -2.08 -23.04
C THR A 263 -19.25 -1.05 -24.12
N GLY A 264 -20.53 -0.88 -24.45
CA GLY A 264 -20.95 0.15 -25.40
C GLY A 264 -20.65 1.57 -24.90
N GLY A 265 -20.79 1.83 -23.62
CA GLY A 265 -20.53 3.13 -22.99
C GLY A 265 -19.05 3.42 -22.74
N ALA A 266 -18.29 2.40 -22.35
CA ALA A 266 -16.87 2.56 -22.00
C ALA A 266 -15.92 2.53 -23.22
N GLY A 267 -16.38 1.98 -24.36
CA GLY A 267 -15.43 1.59 -25.41
C GLY A 267 -14.55 0.42 -24.93
N VAL A 268 -13.28 0.45 -25.28
CA VAL A 268 -12.36 -0.65 -24.97
C VAL A 268 -11.28 -0.15 -24.00
N CYS A 269 -11.14 -0.82 -22.85
CA CYS A 269 -10.31 -0.40 -21.74
C CYS A 269 -9.32 -1.50 -21.31
N ILE A 270 -8.19 -1.12 -20.72
CA ILE A 270 -7.25 -2.03 -20.06
C ILE A 270 -6.52 -1.33 -18.91
N SER A 271 -6.34 -2.04 -17.81
CA SER A 271 -5.24 -1.84 -16.87
C SER A 271 -4.23 -2.96 -17.12
N ALA A 272 -3.05 -2.62 -17.60
CA ALA A 272 -1.97 -3.56 -17.92
C ALA A 272 -0.82 -3.39 -16.93
N SER A 273 -0.33 -4.48 -16.36
CA SER A 273 0.88 -4.51 -15.53
C SER A 273 1.98 -5.31 -16.20
N ALA A 274 3.22 -4.83 -16.09
CA ALA A 274 4.39 -5.50 -16.63
C ALA A 274 5.61 -5.26 -15.77
N THR A 275 6.50 -6.27 -15.70
CA THR A 275 7.75 -6.19 -14.94
C THR A 275 8.93 -6.60 -15.83
N ARG A 276 9.98 -5.77 -15.87
CA ARG A 276 11.26 -6.07 -16.54
C ARG A 276 12.42 -5.56 -15.70
N ASN A 277 13.40 -6.41 -15.47
CA ASN A 277 14.65 -6.04 -14.76
C ASN A 277 14.41 -5.32 -13.42
N GLY A 278 13.42 -5.77 -12.64
CA GLY A 278 13.06 -5.17 -11.35
C GLY A 278 12.17 -3.94 -11.42
N LEU A 279 11.95 -3.34 -12.59
CA LEU A 279 11.00 -2.25 -12.78
C LEU A 279 9.61 -2.80 -13.09
N SER A 280 8.61 -2.40 -12.30
CA SER A 280 7.20 -2.77 -12.48
C SER A 280 6.38 -1.54 -12.86
N LEU A 281 5.64 -1.64 -13.97
CA LEU A 281 4.84 -0.55 -14.53
C LEU A 281 3.37 -0.94 -14.64
N ILE A 282 2.48 0.05 -14.46
CA ILE A 282 1.04 -0.07 -14.68
C ILE A 282 0.63 0.95 -15.73
N ALA A 283 0.08 0.47 -16.86
CA ALA A 283 -0.47 1.30 -17.92
C ALA A 283 -2.00 1.15 -17.96
N VAL A 284 -2.72 2.24 -17.77
CA VAL A 284 -4.18 2.28 -17.87
C VAL A 284 -4.58 3.00 -19.14
N ILE A 285 -5.42 2.36 -19.94
CA ILE A 285 -6.01 2.93 -21.19
C ILE A 285 -7.52 2.84 -21.06
N LEU A 286 -8.20 3.96 -21.19
CA LEU A 286 -9.67 4.06 -21.14
C LEU A 286 -10.22 4.65 -22.44
N GLY A 287 -11.34 4.07 -22.91
CA GLY A 287 -12.07 4.61 -24.05
C GLY A 287 -11.34 4.52 -25.38
N ALA A 288 -10.55 3.47 -25.61
CA ALA A 288 -10.00 3.21 -26.93
C ALA A 288 -11.14 2.77 -27.90
N PRO A 289 -11.06 3.11 -29.21
CA PRO A 289 -12.12 2.78 -30.17
C PRO A 289 -12.14 1.31 -30.54
N SER A 290 -11.02 0.63 -30.48
CA SER A 290 -10.91 -0.79 -30.84
C SER A 290 -9.98 -1.58 -29.90
N SER A 291 -10.08 -2.91 -29.99
CA SER A 291 -9.17 -3.81 -29.25
C SER A 291 -7.71 -3.69 -29.73
N ALA A 292 -7.45 -3.33 -30.97
CA ALA A 292 -6.12 -3.06 -31.48
C ALA A 292 -5.57 -1.79 -30.83
N ASP A 293 -6.31 -0.67 -30.92
CA ASP A 293 -5.91 0.62 -30.35
C ASP A 293 -5.60 0.51 -28.84
N ARG A 294 -6.41 -0.24 -28.09
CA ARG A 294 -6.19 -0.47 -26.66
C ARG A 294 -4.84 -1.14 -26.39
N PHE A 295 -4.52 -2.22 -27.10
CA PHE A 295 -3.28 -2.95 -26.87
C PHE A 295 -2.08 -2.18 -27.40
N ASP A 296 -2.21 -1.47 -28.53
CA ASP A 296 -1.15 -0.66 -29.12
C ASP A 296 -0.83 0.53 -28.18
N ALA A 297 -1.84 1.21 -27.64
CA ALA A 297 -1.64 2.28 -26.67
C ALA A 297 -0.98 1.78 -25.36
N ALA A 298 -1.41 0.62 -24.84
CA ALA A 298 -0.78 0.04 -23.65
C ALA A 298 0.68 -0.36 -23.91
N THR A 299 0.98 -0.96 -25.08
CA THR A 299 2.34 -1.27 -25.50
C THR A 299 3.19 -0.01 -25.59
N THR A 300 2.70 1.04 -26.26
CA THR A 300 3.40 2.33 -26.40
C THR A 300 3.76 2.93 -25.03
N LEU A 301 2.82 2.92 -24.07
CA LEU A 301 3.09 3.42 -22.71
C LEU A 301 4.14 2.59 -21.99
N LEU A 302 4.00 1.26 -22.02
CA LEU A 302 4.96 0.37 -21.37
C LEU A 302 6.36 0.46 -22.02
N ASP A 303 6.44 0.53 -23.33
CA ASP A 303 7.71 0.71 -24.05
C ASP A 303 8.37 2.05 -23.72
N TYR A 304 7.58 3.12 -23.61
CA TYR A 304 8.07 4.41 -23.14
C TYR A 304 8.66 4.28 -21.72
N GLY A 305 7.91 3.70 -20.78
CA GLY A 305 8.35 3.54 -19.40
C GLY A 305 9.63 2.71 -19.29
N PHE A 306 9.66 1.52 -19.89
CA PHE A 306 10.86 0.67 -19.89
C PHE A 306 12.01 1.25 -20.75
N GLY A 307 11.72 2.13 -21.69
CA GLY A 307 12.74 2.81 -22.50
C GLY A 307 13.40 3.97 -21.76
N ALA A 308 12.63 4.73 -21.00
CA ALA A 308 13.06 5.96 -20.35
C ALA A 308 13.56 5.74 -18.90
N TYR A 309 13.07 4.70 -18.21
CA TYR A 309 13.31 4.49 -16.78
C TYR A 309 13.92 3.12 -16.48
N GLU A 310 14.56 3.01 -15.32
CA GLU A 310 15.08 1.76 -14.77
C GLU A 310 14.94 1.73 -13.24
N ALA A 311 14.92 0.52 -12.67
CA ALA A 311 15.04 0.29 -11.23
C ALA A 311 16.53 0.24 -10.87
N ALA A 312 17.05 1.27 -10.23
CA ALA A 312 18.43 1.30 -9.75
C ALA A 312 18.49 0.78 -8.30
N PRO A 313 19.51 -0.02 -7.93
CA PRO A 313 19.70 -0.43 -6.54
C PRO A 313 19.79 0.76 -5.61
N LEU A 314 19.07 0.71 -4.47
CA LEU A 314 19.18 1.75 -3.44
C LEU A 314 20.62 1.78 -2.91
N PRO A 315 21.31 2.93 -2.92
CA PRO A 315 22.64 3.05 -2.33
C PRO A 315 22.60 2.71 -0.84
N LYS A 316 23.55 1.90 -0.38
CA LYS A 316 23.65 1.56 1.04
C LYS A 316 23.92 2.83 1.84
N LEU A 317 23.26 2.96 2.98
CA LEU A 317 23.56 4.00 3.96
C LEU A 317 25.02 3.86 4.42
N GLU A 318 25.79 4.94 4.41
CA GLU A 318 27.19 4.95 4.90
C GLU A 318 27.28 4.58 6.39
N ALA A 319 26.30 5.05 7.18
CA ALA A 319 26.10 4.64 8.57
C ALA A 319 24.63 4.26 8.75
N GLN A 320 24.38 3.03 9.14
CA GLN A 320 23.05 2.51 9.47
C GLN A 320 23.04 2.10 10.94
N PRO A 321 22.72 3.03 11.87
CA PRO A 321 22.62 2.69 13.29
C PRO A 321 21.49 1.67 13.48
N LEU A 322 21.74 0.64 14.30
CA LEU A 322 20.76 -0.41 14.59
C LEU A 322 19.77 0.03 15.69
N GLN A 323 20.15 1.02 16.49
CA GLN A 323 19.34 1.52 17.61
C GLN A 323 19.69 2.98 17.91
N ILE A 324 18.75 3.66 18.59
CA ILE A 324 18.94 5.02 19.10
C ILE A 324 18.74 5.07 20.61
N THR A 325 19.50 5.92 21.32
CA THR A 325 19.41 6.10 22.77
C THR A 325 18.07 6.74 23.15
N VAL A 326 17.40 6.20 24.18
CA VAL A 326 16.15 6.74 24.74
C VAL A 326 16.37 7.08 26.20
N ARG A 327 16.42 8.38 26.52
CA ARG A 327 16.48 8.86 27.90
C ARG A 327 15.18 8.58 28.64
N GLY A 328 15.29 8.28 29.91
CA GLY A 328 14.13 8.06 30.78
C GLY A 328 13.38 6.76 30.51
N SER A 329 13.96 5.83 29.73
CA SER A 329 13.49 4.45 29.60
C SER A 329 14.44 3.48 30.29
N ALA A 330 13.88 2.41 30.85
CA ALA A 330 14.68 1.31 31.40
C ALA A 330 15.40 0.51 30.30
N ALA A 331 14.88 0.55 29.06
CA ALA A 331 15.49 -0.10 27.90
C ALA A 331 16.78 0.61 27.45
N GLY A 332 16.94 1.92 27.75
CA GLY A 332 18.11 2.71 27.40
C GLY A 332 18.27 3.02 25.90
N SER A 333 17.69 2.21 25.03
CA SER A 333 17.69 2.40 23.58
C SER A 333 16.47 1.72 22.95
N VAL A 334 16.15 2.10 21.71
CA VAL A 334 15.12 1.48 20.87
C VAL A 334 15.75 1.05 19.55
N PRO A 335 15.47 -0.20 19.06
CA PRO A 335 15.91 -0.64 17.74
C PRO A 335 15.20 0.16 16.65
N LEU A 336 15.88 0.36 15.51
CA LEU A 336 15.35 1.07 14.34
C LEU A 336 14.85 0.09 13.30
N ASP A 337 13.69 0.41 12.73
CA ASP A 337 13.09 -0.32 11.63
C ASP A 337 13.29 0.46 10.31
N TYR A 338 13.94 -0.19 9.37
CA TYR A 338 14.23 0.28 8.01
C TYR A 338 13.42 -0.45 6.94
N SER A 339 12.40 -1.20 7.32
CA SER A 339 11.62 -2.04 6.39
C SER A 339 10.88 -1.23 5.31
N ALA A 340 10.67 0.06 5.53
CA ALA A 340 10.11 0.96 4.54
C ALA A 340 11.06 1.29 3.37
N LEU A 341 12.38 1.06 3.52
CA LEU A 341 13.34 1.32 2.45
C LEU A 341 13.23 0.22 1.38
N PRO A 342 13.00 0.55 0.11
CA PRO A 342 12.95 -0.42 -0.96
C PRO A 342 14.37 -0.92 -1.35
N GLU A 343 14.44 -2.04 -2.04
CA GLU A 343 15.72 -2.53 -2.59
C GLU A 343 16.19 -1.70 -3.79
N THR A 344 15.24 -1.11 -4.53
CA THR A 344 15.50 -0.32 -5.73
C THR A 344 14.66 0.96 -5.75
N VAL A 345 15.16 1.98 -6.44
CA VAL A 345 14.43 3.23 -6.69
C VAL A 345 14.31 3.49 -8.18
N LEU A 346 13.24 4.16 -8.57
CA LEU A 346 13.00 4.56 -9.95
C LEU A 346 13.88 5.73 -10.33
N VAL A 347 14.63 5.56 -11.42
CA VAL A 347 15.46 6.61 -12.01
C VAL A 347 15.30 6.67 -13.53
N GLU A 348 15.67 7.78 -14.13
CA GLU A 348 15.86 7.84 -15.59
C GLU A 348 17.04 6.93 -15.99
N LYS A 349 16.91 6.28 -17.13
CA LYS A 349 17.87 5.29 -17.58
C LYS A 349 19.27 5.86 -17.73
N GLY A 350 20.25 5.19 -17.14
CA GLY A 350 21.66 5.61 -17.15
C GLY A 350 22.02 6.70 -16.14
N SER A 351 21.11 7.13 -15.30
CA SER A 351 21.34 8.18 -14.29
C SER A 351 21.61 7.64 -12.87
N GLY A 352 21.57 6.32 -12.69
CA GLY A 352 21.74 5.69 -11.37
C GLY A 352 23.09 5.92 -10.69
N ALA A 353 24.13 6.32 -11.42
CA ALA A 353 25.47 6.55 -10.87
C ALA A 353 25.57 7.76 -9.91
N SER A 354 24.60 8.67 -9.92
CA SER A 354 24.57 9.86 -9.05
C SER A 354 23.66 9.69 -7.83
N LEU A 355 23.16 8.49 -7.56
CA LEU A 355 22.32 8.19 -6.41
C LEU A 355 23.12 8.20 -5.12
N HIS A 356 22.57 8.81 -4.08
CA HIS A 356 23.02 8.65 -2.70
C HIS A 356 21.86 8.70 -1.74
N THR A 357 22.04 8.17 -0.53
CA THR A 357 21.02 8.13 0.50
C THR A 357 21.53 8.84 1.74
N GLU A 358 20.77 9.80 2.24
CA GLU A 358 21.05 10.52 3.48
C GLU A 358 20.08 10.07 4.58
N LEU A 359 20.62 9.81 5.77
CA LEU A 359 19.85 9.42 6.93
C LEU A 359 19.79 10.57 7.93
N THR A 360 18.59 11.00 8.28
CA THR A 360 18.36 12.02 9.31
C THR A 360 17.68 11.37 10.51
N LEU A 361 18.40 11.30 11.64
CA LEU A 361 17.92 10.80 12.92
C LEU A 361 18.30 11.78 14.02
N PRO A 362 17.50 11.92 15.12
CA PRO A 362 17.92 12.64 16.30
C PRO A 362 19.08 11.88 17.01
N GLU A 363 19.95 12.59 17.70
CA GLU A 363 21.04 11.97 18.46
C GLU A 363 20.53 11.09 19.61
N GLU A 364 19.41 11.49 20.22
CA GLU A 364 18.74 10.78 21.32
C GLU A 364 17.25 11.14 21.36
N LEU A 365 16.47 10.29 22.03
CA LEU A 365 15.03 10.47 22.24
C LEU A 365 14.70 10.51 23.74
N GLU A 366 13.53 11.05 24.08
CA GLU A 366 12.94 10.95 25.42
C GLU A 366 11.78 9.96 25.45
N ALA A 367 11.75 9.13 26.50
CA ALA A 367 10.64 8.19 26.71
C ALA A 367 9.31 8.91 27.03
N PRO A 368 8.13 8.40 26.59
CA PRO A 368 7.97 7.10 25.95
C PRO A 368 8.22 7.18 24.44
N VAL A 369 8.68 6.07 23.84
CA VAL A 369 8.68 5.83 22.40
C VAL A 369 7.81 4.61 22.15
N GLU A 370 6.90 4.69 21.19
CA GLU A 370 5.98 3.61 20.82
C GLU A 370 6.50 2.86 19.58
N GLN A 371 6.26 1.54 19.53
CA GLN A 371 6.56 0.76 18.33
C GLN A 371 5.81 1.33 17.12
N GLY A 372 6.50 1.47 15.97
CA GLY A 372 5.94 2.07 14.76
C GLY A 372 6.04 3.60 14.72
N GLN A 373 6.39 4.27 15.83
CA GLN A 373 6.60 5.73 15.84
C GLN A 373 7.71 6.11 14.87
N THR A 374 7.46 7.12 14.01
CA THR A 374 8.48 7.69 13.11
C THR A 374 9.55 8.42 13.93
N LEU A 375 10.80 8.00 13.77
CA LEU A 375 11.95 8.53 14.48
C LEU A 375 12.86 9.39 13.61
N GLY A 376 12.77 9.21 12.29
CA GLY A 376 13.56 9.96 11.33
C GLY A 376 13.25 9.56 9.91
N LYS A 377 14.11 9.97 8.97
CA LYS A 377 13.89 9.76 7.54
C LYS A 377 15.18 9.34 6.85
N ALA A 378 15.05 8.49 5.84
CA ALA A 378 16.07 8.20 4.85
C ALA A 378 15.65 8.86 3.54
N ALA A 379 16.42 9.85 3.08
CA ALA A 379 16.15 10.59 1.85
C ALA A 379 17.06 10.09 0.73
N VAL A 380 16.51 9.78 -0.43
CA VAL A 380 17.23 9.33 -1.62
C VAL A 380 17.34 10.48 -2.59
N TYR A 381 18.56 10.79 -2.98
CA TYR A 381 18.90 11.88 -3.90
C TYR A 381 19.51 11.36 -5.19
N GLN A 382 19.27 12.10 -6.27
CA GLN A 382 19.99 12.01 -7.52
C GLN A 382 20.74 13.33 -7.78
N GLY A 383 22.05 13.34 -7.56
CA GLY A 383 22.78 14.60 -7.44
C GLY A 383 22.24 15.44 -6.27
N GLU A 384 21.75 16.66 -6.55
CA GLU A 384 21.11 17.52 -5.54
C GLU A 384 19.59 17.39 -5.49
N ALA A 385 18.97 16.64 -6.39
CA ALA A 385 17.53 16.49 -6.48
C ALA A 385 17.06 15.38 -5.53
N LEU A 386 16.14 15.72 -4.61
CA LEU A 386 15.44 14.75 -3.80
C LEU A 386 14.50 13.91 -4.69
N LEU A 387 14.65 12.59 -4.67
CA LEU A 387 13.77 11.66 -5.37
C LEU A 387 12.62 11.20 -4.49
N GLU A 388 12.95 10.65 -3.32
CA GLU A 388 11.99 10.04 -2.39
C GLU A 388 12.49 10.12 -0.96
N GLU A 389 11.56 10.13 0.01
CA GLU A 389 11.84 10.02 1.43
C GLU A 389 11.13 8.79 2.01
N TYR A 390 11.83 8.08 2.89
CA TYR A 390 11.30 6.91 3.59
C TYR A 390 11.41 7.10 5.08
N GLU A 391 10.39 6.71 5.81
CA GLU A 391 10.39 6.81 7.27
C GLU A 391 11.27 5.72 7.91
N VAL A 392 12.00 6.13 8.96
CA VAL A 392 12.69 5.20 9.86
C VAL A 392 11.91 5.19 11.16
N ARG A 393 11.41 4.01 11.54
CA ARG A 393 10.48 3.85 12.66
C ARG A 393 11.11 3.11 13.84
N ALA A 394 10.45 3.21 15.01
CA ALA A 394 10.80 2.40 16.17
C ALA A 394 10.38 0.95 15.95
N ALA A 395 11.29 -0.01 16.08
CA ALA A 395 10.97 -1.43 15.96
C ALA A 395 10.36 -2.04 17.24
N ALA A 396 10.40 -1.32 18.38
CA ALA A 396 9.87 -1.75 19.66
C ALA A 396 9.48 -0.56 20.55
N ASP A 397 8.71 -0.83 21.61
CA ASP A 397 8.38 0.16 22.63
C ASP A 397 9.57 0.46 23.54
N ALA A 398 9.71 1.74 23.96
CA ALA A 398 10.59 2.18 25.04
C ALA A 398 9.78 3.01 26.05
N PRO A 399 9.05 2.38 26.98
CA PRO A 399 8.20 3.08 27.93
C PRO A 399 9.01 3.92 28.92
N ARG A 400 8.37 4.89 29.54
CA ARG A 400 8.98 5.66 30.65
C ARG A 400 9.39 4.74 31.79
N MET A 401 10.59 4.98 32.30
CA MET A 401 11.12 4.29 33.47
C MET A 401 10.23 4.53 34.68
N THR A 402 9.77 3.45 35.32
CA THR A 402 9.05 3.53 36.58
C THR A 402 10.03 3.57 37.77
N VAL A 403 9.54 3.96 38.95
CA VAL A 403 10.35 3.89 40.19
C VAL A 403 10.84 2.47 40.46
N ARG A 404 10.03 1.48 40.12
CA ARG A 404 10.39 0.05 40.25
C ARG A 404 11.57 -0.32 39.36
N ASP A 405 11.54 0.16 38.11
CA ASP A 405 12.61 -0.09 37.14
C ASP A 405 13.92 0.56 37.60
N ALA A 406 13.84 1.81 38.07
CA ALA A 406 15.01 2.53 38.60
C ALA A 406 15.62 1.84 39.82
N ILE A 407 14.81 1.32 40.76
CA ILE A 407 15.29 0.53 41.88
C ILE A 407 15.92 -0.79 41.40
N GLY A 408 15.31 -1.44 40.41
CA GLY A 408 15.87 -2.67 39.80
C GLY A 408 17.25 -2.45 39.20
N LEU A 409 17.41 -1.41 38.41
CA LEU A 409 18.70 -1.03 37.80
C LEU A 409 19.76 -0.68 38.84
N LEU A 410 19.40 0.05 39.89
CA LEU A 410 20.28 0.34 41.01
C LEU A 410 20.75 -0.94 41.73
N TRP A 411 19.82 -1.87 41.94
CA TRP A 411 20.14 -3.16 42.58
C TRP A 411 21.07 -4.00 41.71
N GLN A 412 20.83 -4.09 40.42
CA GLN A 412 21.71 -4.76 39.47
C GLN A 412 23.12 -4.15 39.47
N SER A 413 23.21 -2.83 39.42
CA SER A 413 24.50 -2.12 39.48
C SER A 413 25.25 -2.35 40.78
N LEU A 414 24.56 -2.49 41.90
CA LEU A 414 25.18 -2.73 43.23
C LEU A 414 25.60 -4.19 43.45
N THR A 415 24.88 -5.12 42.86
CA THR A 415 25.11 -6.58 43.09
C THR A 415 25.97 -7.21 42.03
N GLY A 416 26.26 -6.52 40.92
CA GLY A 416 27.01 -7.08 39.78
C GLY A 416 26.28 -8.24 39.11
N ALA A 417 24.99 -8.42 39.36
CA ALA A 417 24.15 -9.41 38.70
C ALA A 417 23.78 -8.86 37.32
N ALA A 418 24.41 -9.44 36.27
CA ALA A 418 24.04 -9.23 34.88
C ALA A 418 22.88 -10.14 34.48
#